data_6e12b011208b367ef97609c85c5d24a5
#
_entry.id   6e12b011208b367ef97609c85c5d24a5
#
_cell.length_a   1.000
_cell.length_b   1.000
_cell.length_c   1.000
_cell.angle_alpha   90.00
_cell.angle_beta   90.00
_cell.angle_gamma   90.00
#
_symmetry.space_group_name_H-M   'P 1'
#
loop_
_entity.id
_entity.type
_entity.pdbx_description
1 polymer ?
#
loop_
_entity_poly.entity_id
_entity_poly.type
_entity_poly.pdbx_seq_one_letter_code
_entity_poly.pdbx_strand_id
1 'polypeptide(L)'
;MIETKNLTKTFDNFTAVDSLDLKIETGEFFGLLGPNGAGKTTTISLLSTLLLPTKGEILIDGQKLTRNRPDLKRKISVITQEYSMRQDMNMDEIMEYQGRLYFMPRKEIKRRTEELLEFCDLIKFRKRTVRKLSGGMKRKLMVCRALLTDPEILLLDEPTAGMDALSRRQMW
;
A
#
# COMPACT_ATOMS: atom_id res chain seq x y z
N MET A 1 -8.61 -12.74 -4.82
CA MET A 1 -9.90 -12.08 -5.10
C MET A 1 -10.31 -11.22 -3.91
N ILE A 2 -10.81 -9.98 -4.16
CA ILE A 2 -11.38 -9.09 -3.13
C ILE A 2 -12.87 -8.93 -3.42
N GLU A 3 -13.70 -9.01 -2.39
CA GLU A 3 -15.14 -8.76 -2.49
C GLU A 3 -15.60 -7.87 -1.34
N THR A 4 -16.49 -6.92 -1.60
CA THR A 4 -17.18 -6.15 -0.56
C THR A 4 -18.68 -6.38 -0.66
N LYS A 5 -19.37 -6.46 0.48
CA LYS A 5 -20.82 -6.65 0.54
C LYS A 5 -21.44 -5.57 1.42
N ASN A 6 -22.26 -4.71 0.79
CA ASN A 6 -22.92 -3.57 1.44
C ASN A 6 -21.96 -2.74 2.30
N LEU A 7 -20.72 -2.56 1.83
CA LEU A 7 -19.67 -1.90 2.59
C LEU A 7 -20.02 -0.43 2.82
N THR A 8 -20.19 -0.06 4.07
CA THR A 8 -20.60 1.29 4.46
C THR A 8 -19.66 1.85 5.54
N LYS A 9 -19.26 3.11 5.36
CA LYS A 9 -18.52 3.87 6.36
C LYS A 9 -19.15 5.23 6.59
N THR A 10 -19.59 5.42 7.83
CA THR A 10 -20.15 6.69 8.33
C THR A 10 -19.22 7.26 9.39
N PHE A 11 -18.95 8.57 9.31
CA PHE A 11 -18.26 9.36 10.32
C PHE A 11 -19.27 10.38 10.84
N ASP A 12 -19.64 10.28 12.12
CA ASP A 12 -20.68 11.10 12.73
C ASP A 12 -21.94 11.15 11.84
N ASN A 13 -22.19 12.30 11.18
CA ASN A 13 -23.35 12.52 10.33
C ASN A 13 -23.03 12.44 8.82
N PHE A 14 -21.81 12.06 8.44
CA PHE A 14 -21.37 11.99 7.03
C PHE A 14 -21.08 10.55 6.63
N THR A 15 -21.75 10.07 5.59
CA THR A 15 -21.47 8.75 5.00
C THR A 15 -20.48 8.91 3.86
N ALA A 16 -19.26 8.44 4.09
CA ALA A 16 -18.17 8.52 3.14
C ALA A 16 -18.14 7.39 2.10
N VAL A 17 -18.64 6.21 2.47
CA VAL A 17 -18.86 5.06 1.58
C VAL A 17 -20.22 4.51 1.92
N ASP A 18 -21.10 4.34 0.94
CA ASP A 18 -22.45 3.86 1.14
C ASP A 18 -22.72 2.61 0.31
N SER A 19 -23.00 1.51 1.00
CA SER A 19 -23.47 0.22 0.43
C SER A 19 -22.66 -0.25 -0.78
N LEU A 20 -21.31 -0.09 -0.74
CA LEU A 20 -20.42 -0.43 -1.84
C LEU A 20 -20.32 -1.96 -1.98
N ASP A 21 -20.81 -2.47 -3.10
CA ASP A 21 -20.58 -3.83 -3.57
C ASP A 21 -19.54 -3.81 -4.67
N LEU A 22 -18.42 -4.49 -4.45
CA LEU A 22 -17.29 -4.54 -5.34
C LEU A 22 -16.74 -5.95 -5.41
N LYS A 23 -16.34 -6.38 -6.59
CA LYS A 23 -15.64 -7.64 -6.80
C LYS A 23 -14.45 -7.40 -7.70
N ILE A 24 -13.24 -7.75 -7.23
CA ILE A 24 -11.98 -7.65 -7.96
C ILE A 24 -11.38 -9.04 -8.03
N GLU A 25 -11.17 -9.52 -9.24
CA GLU A 25 -10.65 -10.87 -9.46
C GLU A 25 -9.12 -10.92 -9.23
N THR A 26 -8.60 -12.13 -9.07
CA THR A 26 -7.15 -12.34 -8.97
C THR A 26 -6.46 -11.98 -10.28
N GLY A 27 -5.40 -11.18 -10.22
CA GLY A 27 -4.67 -10.72 -11.38
C GLY A 27 -5.29 -9.51 -12.09
N GLU A 28 -6.40 -8.99 -11.57
CA GLU A 28 -7.05 -7.81 -12.13
C GLU A 28 -6.35 -6.52 -11.70
N PHE A 29 -6.17 -5.59 -12.66
CA PHE A 29 -5.78 -4.21 -12.40
C PHE A 29 -7.04 -3.35 -12.33
N PHE A 30 -7.41 -2.94 -11.11
CA PHE A 30 -8.65 -2.20 -10.86
C PHE A 30 -8.38 -0.74 -10.51
N GLY A 31 -9.09 0.18 -11.16
CA GLY A 31 -9.02 1.63 -10.92
C GLY A 31 -10.25 2.19 -10.20
N LEU A 32 -10.06 2.77 -9.03
CA LEU A 32 -11.12 3.50 -8.31
C LEU A 32 -11.08 4.96 -8.70
N LEU A 33 -12.00 5.39 -9.57
CA LEU A 33 -12.07 6.75 -10.11
C LEU A 33 -13.19 7.55 -9.46
N GLY A 34 -13.00 8.86 -9.37
CA GLY A 34 -14.00 9.78 -8.83
C GLY A 34 -13.40 11.10 -8.38
N PRO A 35 -14.22 12.14 -8.15
CA PRO A 35 -13.78 13.44 -7.66
C PRO A 35 -13.19 13.36 -6.24
N ASN A 36 -12.58 14.46 -5.78
CA ASN A 36 -12.15 14.57 -4.39
C ASN A 36 -13.39 14.50 -3.48
N GLY A 37 -13.26 13.75 -2.37
CA GLY A 37 -14.38 13.49 -1.47
C GLY A 37 -15.28 12.31 -1.84
N ALA A 38 -15.06 11.64 -2.99
CA ALA A 38 -15.86 10.48 -3.42
C ALA A 38 -15.61 9.18 -2.61
N GLY A 39 -14.91 9.25 -1.48
CA GLY A 39 -14.67 8.08 -0.62
C GLY A 39 -13.52 7.16 -1.05
N LYS A 40 -12.72 7.50 -2.07
CA LYS A 40 -11.62 6.65 -2.57
C LYS A 40 -10.63 6.25 -1.49
N THR A 41 -10.03 7.23 -0.81
CA THR A 41 -9.07 7.01 0.29
C THR A 41 -9.73 6.28 1.46
N THR A 42 -11.02 6.56 1.75
CA THR A 42 -11.80 5.85 2.76
C THR A 42 -11.96 4.38 2.39
N THR A 43 -12.30 4.08 1.13
CA THR A 43 -12.41 2.70 0.63
C THR A 43 -11.07 1.96 0.74
N ILE A 44 -9.97 2.56 0.31
CA ILE A 44 -8.62 1.98 0.47
C ILE A 44 -8.29 1.73 1.95
N SER A 45 -8.64 2.67 2.82
CA SER A 45 -8.42 2.53 4.27
C SER A 45 -9.26 1.41 4.89
N LEU A 46 -10.47 1.16 4.39
CA LEU A 46 -11.31 0.01 4.78
C LEU A 46 -10.70 -1.31 4.28
N LEU A 47 -10.33 -1.38 3.02
CA LEU A 47 -9.70 -2.57 2.41
C LEU A 47 -8.38 -2.94 3.08
N SER A 48 -7.63 -1.96 3.58
CA SER A 48 -6.37 -2.16 4.31
C SER A 48 -6.53 -2.40 5.81
N THR A 49 -7.76 -2.38 6.33
CA THR A 49 -8.09 -2.47 7.77
C THR A 49 -7.56 -1.31 8.64
N LEU A 50 -7.12 -0.22 8.03
CA LEU A 50 -6.80 1.02 8.76
C LEU A 50 -8.07 1.63 9.38
N LEU A 51 -9.20 1.52 8.66
CA LEU A 51 -10.53 1.83 9.17
C LEU A 51 -11.36 0.55 9.28
N LEU A 52 -12.34 0.57 10.20
CA LEU A 52 -13.36 -0.47 10.27
C LEU A 52 -14.64 0.01 9.58
N PRO A 53 -15.35 -0.87 8.86
CA PRO A 53 -16.66 -0.54 8.30
C PRO A 53 -17.67 -0.29 9.42
N THR A 54 -18.63 0.59 9.15
CA THR A 54 -19.80 0.79 10.00
C THR A 54 -20.83 -0.32 9.76
N LYS A 55 -20.98 -0.74 8.49
CA LYS A 55 -21.83 -1.86 8.08
C LYS A 55 -21.17 -2.61 6.93
N GLY A 56 -21.68 -3.80 6.62
CA GLY A 56 -21.17 -4.64 5.55
C GLY A 56 -19.90 -5.39 5.91
N GLU A 57 -19.27 -5.99 4.92
CA GLU A 57 -18.06 -6.78 5.12
C GLU A 57 -17.13 -6.76 3.91
N ILE A 58 -15.88 -7.11 4.17
CA ILE A 58 -14.84 -7.30 3.17
C ILE A 58 -14.39 -8.73 3.23
N LEU A 59 -14.28 -9.38 2.07
CA LEU A 59 -13.83 -10.74 1.93
C LEU A 59 -12.55 -10.77 1.07
N ILE A 60 -11.58 -11.59 1.47
CA ILE A 60 -10.41 -11.94 0.67
C ILE A 60 -10.44 -13.44 0.47
N ASP A 61 -10.50 -13.87 -0.78
CA ASP A 61 -10.65 -15.28 -1.16
C ASP A 61 -11.79 -15.97 -0.41
N GLY A 62 -12.95 -15.27 -0.30
CA GLY A 62 -14.15 -15.74 0.40
C GLY A 62 -14.07 -15.69 1.93
N GLN A 63 -12.95 -15.28 2.50
CA GLN A 63 -12.75 -15.20 3.95
C GLN A 63 -12.90 -13.78 4.47
N LYS A 64 -13.66 -13.57 5.54
CA LYS A 64 -13.92 -12.25 6.10
C LYS A 64 -12.66 -11.62 6.67
N LEU A 65 -12.34 -10.42 6.13
CA LEU A 65 -11.22 -9.61 6.58
C LEU A 65 -11.62 -8.87 7.87
N THR A 66 -10.86 -9.10 8.93
CA THR A 66 -11.04 -8.44 10.23
C THR A 66 -9.69 -8.01 10.81
N ARG A 67 -9.70 -7.19 11.87
CA ARG A 67 -8.46 -6.83 12.57
C ARG A 67 -7.71 -8.02 13.15
N ASN A 68 -8.40 -9.10 13.47
CA ASN A 68 -7.84 -10.30 14.10
C ASN A 68 -7.43 -11.39 13.10
N ARG A 69 -7.28 -11.04 11.80
CA ARG A 69 -6.84 -11.94 10.74
C ARG A 69 -5.48 -11.49 10.17
N PRO A 70 -4.39 -11.71 10.93
CA PRO A 70 -3.04 -11.33 10.48
C PRO A 70 -2.60 -12.09 9.22
N ASP A 71 -3.12 -13.28 8.99
CA ASP A 71 -2.92 -14.09 7.81
C ASP A 71 -3.42 -13.37 6.54
N LEU A 72 -4.66 -12.85 6.56
CA LEU A 72 -5.22 -12.09 5.43
C LEU A 72 -4.55 -10.72 5.28
N LYS A 73 -4.22 -10.06 6.39
CA LYS A 73 -3.57 -8.74 6.36
C LYS A 73 -2.17 -8.79 5.75
N ARG A 74 -1.44 -9.89 5.90
CA ARG A 74 -0.13 -10.09 5.27
C ARG A 74 -0.20 -10.17 3.75
N LYS A 75 -1.34 -10.55 3.19
CA LYS A 75 -1.58 -10.56 1.74
C LYS A 75 -1.71 -9.16 1.15
N ILE A 76 -1.95 -8.14 1.99
CA ILE A 76 -2.25 -6.78 1.57
C ILE A 76 -1.05 -5.88 1.85
N SER A 77 -0.65 -5.09 0.87
CA SER A 77 0.23 -3.96 1.06
C SER A 77 -0.41 -2.67 0.57
N VAL A 78 -0.07 -1.55 1.20
CA VAL A 78 -0.67 -0.24 0.90
C VAL A 78 0.42 0.78 0.65
N ILE A 79 0.26 1.54 -0.43
CA ILE A 79 1.02 2.75 -0.68
C ILE A 79 0.09 3.94 -0.49
N THR A 80 0.28 4.66 0.60
CA THR A 80 -0.51 5.84 0.96
C THR A 80 0.00 7.09 0.25
N GLN A 81 -0.81 8.14 0.20
CA GLN A 81 -0.44 9.43 -0.36
C GLN A 81 0.75 10.05 0.40
N GLU A 82 0.78 9.93 1.72
CA GLU A 82 1.83 10.51 2.56
C GLU A 82 3.05 9.59 2.73
N TYR A 83 4.23 10.20 2.86
CA TYR A 83 5.49 9.49 3.10
C TYR A 83 5.66 9.09 4.57
N SER A 84 5.09 7.95 4.97
CA SER A 84 5.21 7.42 6.33
C SER A 84 6.53 6.64 6.53
N MET A 85 7.68 7.30 6.34
CA MET A 85 9.01 6.71 6.52
C MET A 85 9.87 7.53 7.49
N ARG A 86 10.67 6.85 8.30
CA ARG A 86 11.64 7.50 9.18
C ARG A 86 12.69 8.24 8.35
N GLN A 87 12.83 9.54 8.59
CA GLN A 87 13.65 10.43 7.78
C GLN A 87 15.17 10.27 8.07
N ASP A 88 15.52 9.72 9.22
CA ASP A 88 16.88 9.47 9.72
C ASP A 88 17.47 8.13 9.23
N MET A 89 16.64 7.20 8.76
CA MET A 89 17.06 5.90 8.23
C MET A 89 17.49 5.99 6.76
N ASN A 90 18.43 5.13 6.35
CA ASN A 90 18.75 4.88 4.95
C ASN A 90 17.81 3.82 4.35
N MET A 91 17.94 3.55 3.04
CA MET A 91 17.03 2.64 2.35
C MET A 91 17.16 1.20 2.87
N ASP A 92 18.38 0.71 3.12
CA ASP A 92 18.58 -0.64 3.67
C ASP A 92 17.92 -0.79 5.04
N GLU A 93 18.04 0.22 5.90
CA GLU A 93 17.43 0.22 7.24
C GLU A 93 15.90 0.26 7.16
N ILE A 94 15.32 1.04 6.24
CA ILE A 94 13.87 1.05 5.99
C ILE A 94 13.37 -0.33 5.55
N MET A 95 14.07 -0.96 4.61
CA MET A 95 13.70 -2.28 4.11
C MET A 95 13.88 -3.37 5.18
N GLU A 96 14.99 -3.33 5.93
CA GLU A 96 15.21 -4.25 7.05
C GLU A 96 14.13 -4.09 8.13
N TYR A 97 13.80 -2.85 8.50
CA TYR A 97 12.73 -2.57 9.46
C TYR A 97 11.38 -3.14 9.00
N GLN A 98 11.01 -2.90 7.74
CA GLN A 98 9.77 -3.44 7.15
C GLN A 98 9.75 -4.96 7.17
N GLY A 99 10.80 -5.62 6.70
CA GLY A 99 10.87 -7.08 6.65
C GLY A 99 10.79 -7.71 8.05
N ARG A 100 11.42 -7.09 9.04
CA ARG A 100 11.34 -7.57 10.44
C ARG A 100 9.93 -7.44 11.02
N LEU A 101 9.17 -6.40 10.70
CA LEU A 101 7.77 -6.27 11.12
C LEU A 101 6.89 -7.41 10.58
N TYR A 102 7.25 -7.97 9.43
CA TYR A 102 6.56 -9.10 8.81
C TYR A 102 7.22 -10.46 9.12
N PHE A 103 8.18 -10.50 10.06
CA PHE A 103 8.90 -11.71 10.49
C PHE A 103 9.65 -12.40 9.33
N MET A 104 10.10 -11.66 8.34
CA MET A 104 10.89 -12.22 7.24
C MET A 104 12.29 -12.63 7.71
N PRO A 105 12.84 -13.74 7.20
CA PRO A 105 14.23 -14.12 7.46
C PRO A 105 15.20 -13.05 6.93
N ARG A 106 16.25 -12.74 7.69
CA ARG A 106 17.22 -11.68 7.33
C ARG A 106 17.86 -11.89 5.95
N LYS A 107 18.13 -13.13 5.58
CA LYS A 107 18.69 -13.47 4.26
C LYS A 107 17.72 -13.08 3.14
N GLU A 108 16.44 -13.33 3.34
CA GLU A 108 15.38 -13.00 2.37
C GLU A 108 15.18 -11.49 2.27
N ILE A 109 15.15 -10.77 3.40
CA ILE A 109 15.08 -9.30 3.40
C ILE A 109 16.21 -8.72 2.54
N LYS A 110 17.46 -9.20 2.76
CA LYS A 110 18.63 -8.69 2.03
C LYS A 110 18.49 -8.96 0.52
N ARG A 111 18.13 -10.17 0.13
CA ARG A 111 17.94 -10.57 -1.27
C ARG A 111 16.88 -9.70 -1.96
N ARG A 112 15.68 -9.64 -1.38
CA ARG A 112 14.56 -8.86 -1.93
C ARG A 112 14.85 -7.36 -1.95
N THR A 113 15.56 -6.84 -0.94
CA THR A 113 15.96 -5.42 -0.92
C THR A 113 16.87 -5.10 -2.11
N GLU A 114 17.84 -5.93 -2.40
CA GLU A 114 18.75 -5.73 -3.54
C GLU A 114 17.99 -5.74 -4.86
N GLU A 115 17.18 -6.76 -5.11
CA GLU A 115 16.33 -6.89 -6.30
C GLU A 115 15.41 -5.68 -6.50
N LEU A 116 14.71 -5.24 -5.45
CA LEU A 116 13.75 -4.15 -5.54
C LEU A 116 14.42 -2.78 -5.70
N LEU A 117 15.57 -2.55 -5.04
CA LEU A 117 16.32 -1.30 -5.22
C LEU A 117 16.97 -1.22 -6.60
N GLU A 118 17.39 -2.34 -7.19
CA GLU A 118 17.84 -2.40 -8.58
C GLU A 118 16.69 -2.12 -9.54
N PHE A 119 15.57 -2.82 -9.39
CA PHE A 119 14.37 -2.62 -10.21
C PHE A 119 13.89 -1.16 -10.24
N CYS A 120 14.02 -0.44 -9.13
CA CYS A 120 13.60 0.96 -9.01
C CYS A 120 14.72 1.98 -9.33
N ASP A 121 15.91 1.55 -9.77
CA ASP A 121 17.10 2.39 -10.01
C ASP A 121 17.58 3.15 -8.76
N LEU A 122 17.40 2.57 -7.58
CA LEU A 122 17.76 3.16 -6.30
C LEU A 122 19.07 2.61 -5.70
N ILE A 123 19.62 1.54 -6.24
CA ILE A 123 20.75 0.80 -5.66
C ILE A 123 21.97 1.71 -5.38
N LYS A 124 22.26 2.66 -6.26
CA LYS A 124 23.38 3.62 -6.13
C LYS A 124 23.18 4.60 -4.97
N PHE A 125 21.96 4.73 -4.50
CA PHE A 125 21.58 5.67 -3.44
C PHE A 125 21.24 5.00 -2.11
N ARG A 126 21.37 3.66 -2.01
CA ARG A 126 20.90 2.84 -0.90
C ARG A 126 21.36 3.30 0.49
N LYS A 127 22.53 3.93 0.57
CA LYS A 127 23.11 4.46 1.83
C LYS A 127 22.66 5.89 2.16
N ARG A 128 21.91 6.55 1.27
CA ARG A 128 21.37 7.88 1.57
C ARG A 128 20.19 7.77 2.53
N THR A 129 20.14 8.69 3.51
CA THR A 129 18.98 8.79 4.42
C THR A 129 17.76 9.31 3.67
N VAL A 130 16.57 8.89 4.10
CA VAL A 130 15.29 9.27 3.49
C VAL A 130 15.14 10.79 3.36
N ARG A 131 15.62 11.55 4.34
CA ARG A 131 15.61 13.03 4.32
C ARG A 131 16.32 13.62 3.10
N LYS A 132 17.38 12.95 2.61
CA LYS A 132 18.20 13.41 1.46
C LYS A 132 17.70 12.92 0.10
N LEU A 133 16.57 12.21 0.04
CA LEU A 133 15.99 11.71 -1.18
C LEU A 133 15.06 12.74 -1.83
N SER A 134 15.02 12.77 -3.16
CA SER A 134 13.98 13.50 -3.90
C SER A 134 12.60 12.90 -3.67
N GLY A 135 11.54 13.66 -3.97
CA GLY A 135 10.15 13.15 -3.88
C GLY A 135 9.94 11.87 -4.68
N GLY A 136 10.42 11.83 -5.94
CA GLY A 136 10.35 10.64 -6.78
C GLY A 136 11.11 9.44 -6.19
N MET A 137 12.33 9.65 -5.64
CA MET A 137 13.09 8.58 -4.97
C MET A 137 12.37 8.07 -3.72
N LYS A 138 11.76 8.95 -2.92
CA LYS A 138 10.94 8.54 -1.77
C LYS A 138 9.75 7.69 -2.22
N ARG A 139 9.10 8.06 -3.33
CA ARG A 139 7.97 7.30 -3.88
C ARG A 139 8.41 5.92 -4.35
N LYS A 140 9.48 5.84 -5.13
CA LYS A 140 10.09 4.56 -5.54
C LYS A 140 10.43 3.68 -4.34
N LEU A 141 11.01 4.24 -3.28
CA LEU A 141 11.31 3.50 -2.05
C LEU A 141 10.04 3.00 -1.33
N MET A 142 8.94 3.76 -1.36
CA MET A 142 7.65 3.27 -0.83
C MET A 142 7.14 2.06 -1.62
N VAL A 143 7.31 2.06 -2.95
CA VAL A 143 6.99 0.90 -3.79
C VAL A 143 7.86 -0.30 -3.41
N CYS A 144 9.18 -0.12 -3.31
CA CYS A 144 10.10 -1.19 -2.86
C CYS A 144 9.66 -1.76 -1.50
N ARG A 145 9.35 -0.88 -0.55
CA ARG A 145 8.89 -1.28 0.78
C ARG A 145 7.59 -2.07 0.74
N ALA A 146 6.63 -1.65 -0.10
CA ALA A 146 5.35 -2.32 -0.23
C ALA A 146 5.46 -3.70 -0.88
N LEU A 147 6.37 -3.86 -1.85
CA LEU A 147 6.62 -5.11 -2.56
C LEU A 147 7.57 -6.07 -1.81
N LEU A 148 8.24 -5.62 -0.75
CA LEU A 148 9.22 -6.42 -0.03
C LEU A 148 8.65 -7.75 0.48
N THR A 149 7.40 -7.72 0.97
CA THR A 149 6.71 -8.86 1.57
C THR A 149 5.97 -9.74 0.57
N ASP A 150 6.12 -9.46 -0.73
CA ASP A 150 5.46 -10.18 -1.83
C ASP A 150 3.93 -10.26 -1.65
N PRO A 151 3.23 -9.13 -1.54
CA PRO A 151 1.81 -9.11 -1.27
C PRO A 151 1.00 -9.62 -2.46
N GLU A 152 -0.09 -10.35 -2.20
CA GLU A 152 -1.05 -10.77 -3.21
C GLU A 152 -1.95 -9.60 -3.67
N ILE A 153 -2.09 -8.57 -2.84
CA ILE A 153 -2.94 -7.39 -3.05
C ILE A 153 -2.13 -6.14 -2.79
N LEU A 154 -2.03 -5.27 -3.79
CA LEU A 154 -1.39 -3.96 -3.67
C LEU A 154 -2.43 -2.86 -3.80
N LEU A 155 -2.64 -2.09 -2.75
CA LEU A 155 -3.53 -0.94 -2.72
C LEU A 155 -2.72 0.34 -2.91
N LEU A 156 -3.12 1.17 -3.87
CA LEU A 156 -2.43 2.41 -4.21
C LEU A 156 -3.38 3.60 -4.00
N ASP A 157 -3.05 4.49 -3.07
CA ASP A 157 -3.80 5.73 -2.86
C ASP A 157 -3.03 6.90 -3.47
N GLU A 158 -3.52 7.40 -4.61
CA GLU A 158 -2.90 8.45 -5.41
C GLU A 158 -1.38 8.25 -5.63
N PRO A 159 -0.96 7.12 -6.22
CA PRO A 159 0.44 6.72 -6.27
C PRO A 159 1.36 7.71 -6.99
N THR A 160 0.82 8.56 -7.83
CA THR A 160 1.56 9.57 -8.62
C THR A 160 1.35 11.00 -8.14
N ALA A 161 0.67 11.23 -7.02
CA ALA A 161 0.48 12.56 -6.45
C ALA A 161 1.83 13.21 -6.13
N GLY A 162 2.01 14.47 -6.54
CA GLY A 162 3.24 15.23 -6.32
C GLY A 162 4.46 14.81 -7.17
N MET A 163 4.29 13.89 -8.13
CA MET A 163 5.35 13.52 -9.08
C MET A 163 5.34 14.44 -10.31
N ASP A 164 6.54 14.76 -10.81
CA ASP A 164 6.70 15.39 -12.13
C ASP A 164 6.28 14.43 -13.27
N ALA A 165 6.06 14.98 -14.47
CA ALA A 165 5.55 14.21 -15.60
C ALA A 165 6.47 13.06 -16.04
N LEU A 166 7.80 13.23 -15.92
CA LEU A 166 8.78 12.21 -16.30
C LEU A 166 8.78 11.07 -15.29
N SER A 167 8.85 11.39 -14.00
CA SER A 167 8.77 10.40 -12.91
C SER A 167 7.48 9.60 -12.94
N ARG A 168 6.37 10.25 -13.31
CA ARG A 168 5.06 9.60 -13.45
C ARG A 168 5.06 8.55 -14.56
N ARG A 169 5.67 8.86 -15.74
CA ARG A 169 5.79 7.89 -16.84
C ARG A 169 6.68 6.69 -16.51
N GLN A 170 7.69 6.86 -15.66
CA GLN A 170 8.60 5.79 -15.27
C GLN A 170 8.03 4.85 -14.21
N MET A 171 6.87 5.17 -13.64
CA MET A 171 6.25 4.39 -12.56
C MET A 171 5.26 3.35 -13.10
N TRP A 172 4.78 3.56 -14.34
CA TRP A 172 3.86 2.68 -15.07
C TRP A 172 4.56 2.03 -16.28
#